data_540926071cc06352977243fdc977c568
#
_entry.id   540926071cc06352977243fdc977c568
#
_cell.length_a   1.000
_cell.length_b   1.000
_cell.length_c   1.000
_cell.angle_alpha   90.00
_cell.angle_beta   90.00
_cell.angle_gamma   90.00
#
_symmetry.space_group_name_H-M   'P 1'
#
loop_
_entity.id
_entity.type
_entity.pdbx_description
1 polymer ?
#
loop_
_entity_poly.entity_id
_entity_poly.type
_entity_poly.pdbx_seq_one_letter_code
_entity_poly.pdbx_strand_id
1 'polypeptide(L)'
;ERAVDGRDDRPDPDVLLVDGGRGQLDAALDAVEAAGWDGPDAVIALAKDEEVVVTPDRTYDWGSDAPQLHVLQRVRDEAHRFAVAYHRTLRDDVTTALDGITGVGPELRARLLGRFGSVAGVRQASVKDLRDVAGVGEATAETIAKRL
;
A
#
# COMPACT_ATOMS: atom_id res chain seq x y z
N GLU A 1 2.49 -3.02 8.62
CA GLU A 1 1.41 -3.39 9.58
C GLU A 1 0.45 -4.46 9.03
N ARG A 2 0.12 -4.48 7.73
CA ARG A 2 -0.77 -5.50 7.14
C ARG A 2 -0.11 -6.83 6.78
N ALA A 3 1.21 -6.88 6.64
CA ALA A 3 1.92 -8.12 6.30
C ALA A 3 2.05 -9.08 7.49
N VAL A 4 1.93 -8.57 8.70
CA VAL A 4 2.11 -9.34 9.95
C VAL A 4 0.79 -9.88 10.50
N ASP A 5 -0.35 -9.23 10.19
CA ASP A 5 -1.67 -9.58 10.75
C ASP A 5 -2.45 -10.62 9.92
N GLY A 6 -2.00 -10.91 8.72
CA GLY A 6 -2.55 -11.94 7.85
C GLY A 6 -1.67 -13.18 7.86
N ARG A 7 -1.69 -13.99 8.93
CA ARG A 7 -1.12 -15.35 8.92
C ARG A 7 -1.90 -16.20 7.92
N ASP A 8 -1.51 -16.05 6.67
CA ASP A 8 -1.82 -16.96 5.59
C ASP A 8 -0.88 -18.19 5.76
N ASP A 9 -1.28 -19.39 5.37
CA ASP A 9 -0.49 -20.62 5.44
C ASP A 9 0.83 -20.60 4.62
N ARG A 10 1.28 -19.41 4.22
CA ARG A 10 2.55 -19.23 3.51
C ARG A 10 3.72 -19.26 4.50
N PRO A 11 4.83 -19.91 4.13
CA PRO A 11 6.04 -19.86 4.95
C PRO A 11 6.53 -18.42 5.10
N ASP A 12 7.11 -18.11 6.25
CA ASP A 12 7.77 -16.84 6.48
C ASP A 12 8.92 -16.64 5.47
N PRO A 13 9.16 -15.41 5.03
CA PRO A 13 10.27 -15.11 4.13
C PRO A 13 11.62 -15.22 4.86
N ASP A 14 12.62 -15.81 4.21
CA ASP A 14 13.99 -15.86 4.74
C ASP A 14 14.63 -14.47 4.79
N VAL A 15 14.26 -13.58 3.86
CA VAL A 15 14.84 -12.23 3.77
C VAL A 15 13.75 -11.18 3.57
N LEU A 16 13.79 -10.13 4.39
CA LEU A 16 13.00 -8.92 4.21
C LEU A 16 13.87 -7.83 3.55
N LEU A 17 13.54 -7.48 2.30
CA LEU A 17 14.21 -6.41 1.56
C LEU A 17 13.40 -5.12 1.65
N VAL A 18 14.04 -4.06 2.16
CA VAL A 18 13.46 -2.71 2.30
C VAL A 18 14.01 -1.81 1.20
N ASP A 19 13.14 -1.08 0.49
CA ASP A 19 13.52 -0.06 -0.48
C ASP A 19 13.86 1.23 0.27
N GLY A 20 15.15 1.50 0.47
CA GLY A 20 15.61 2.68 1.20
C GLY A 20 16.97 2.50 1.86
N GLY A 21 17.39 3.49 2.66
CA GLY A 21 18.66 3.49 3.36
C GLY A 21 18.55 3.07 4.83
N ARG A 22 19.54 3.48 5.64
CA ARG A 22 19.65 3.13 7.07
C ARG A 22 18.39 3.43 7.86
N GLY A 23 17.78 4.61 7.69
CA GLY A 23 16.60 4.99 8.47
C GLY A 23 15.38 4.10 8.21
N GLN A 24 15.19 3.64 6.96
CA GLN A 24 14.12 2.70 6.62
C GLN A 24 14.42 1.29 7.14
N LEU A 25 15.68 0.88 7.14
CA LEU A 25 16.13 -0.38 7.75
C LEU A 25 15.84 -0.40 9.26
N ASP A 26 16.24 0.65 9.96
CA ASP A 26 16.05 0.75 11.41
C ASP A 26 14.55 0.71 11.75
N ALA A 27 13.71 1.46 11.03
CA ALA A 27 12.26 1.42 11.20
C ALA A 27 11.64 0.04 10.91
N ALA A 28 12.19 -0.70 9.95
CA ALA A 28 11.73 -2.06 9.65
C ALA A 28 12.13 -3.05 10.76
N LEU A 29 13.33 -2.94 11.30
CA LEU A 29 13.80 -3.75 12.43
C LEU A 29 12.95 -3.49 13.68
N ASP A 30 12.69 -2.23 14.01
CA ASP A 30 11.81 -1.84 15.12
C ASP A 30 10.40 -2.43 14.95
N ALA A 31 9.87 -2.42 13.72
CA ALA A 31 8.54 -2.96 13.44
C ALA A 31 8.51 -4.50 13.56
N VAL A 32 9.54 -5.21 13.11
CA VAL A 32 9.68 -6.67 13.27
C VAL A 32 9.76 -7.04 14.75
N GLU A 33 10.57 -6.33 15.53
CA GLU A 33 10.69 -6.53 16.98
C GLU A 33 9.37 -6.25 17.70
N ALA A 34 8.74 -5.10 17.44
CA ALA A 34 7.47 -4.73 18.04
C ALA A 34 6.32 -5.70 17.73
N ALA A 35 6.37 -6.35 16.55
CA ALA A 35 5.41 -7.36 16.13
C ALA A 35 5.69 -8.74 16.78
N GLY A 36 6.84 -8.94 17.40
CA GLY A 36 7.29 -10.26 17.87
C GLY A 36 7.38 -11.29 16.74
N TRP A 37 7.79 -10.84 15.55
CA TRP A 37 7.86 -11.68 14.36
C TRP A 37 9.29 -12.23 14.17
N ASP A 38 9.43 -13.55 14.35
CA ASP A 38 10.70 -14.27 14.21
C ASP A 38 10.95 -14.78 12.77
N GLY A 39 10.13 -14.32 11.79
CA GLY A 39 10.09 -14.90 10.45
C GLY A 39 11.34 -14.69 9.60
N PRO A 40 11.87 -13.46 9.39
CA PRO A 40 12.99 -13.29 8.49
C PRO A 40 14.33 -13.62 9.15
N ASP A 41 15.17 -14.45 8.48
CA ASP A 41 16.56 -14.69 8.89
C ASP A 41 17.42 -13.43 8.75
N ALA A 42 17.05 -12.55 7.82
CA ALA A 42 17.74 -11.28 7.60
C ALA A 42 16.77 -10.17 7.18
N VAL A 43 17.01 -8.96 7.73
CA VAL A 43 16.40 -7.71 7.26
C VAL A 43 17.50 -6.85 6.65
N ILE A 44 17.36 -6.48 5.38
CA ILE A 44 18.34 -5.68 4.63
C ILE A 44 17.64 -4.53 3.91
N ALA A 45 18.36 -3.48 3.60
CA ALA A 45 17.86 -2.37 2.80
C ALA A 45 18.74 -2.15 1.57
N LEU A 46 18.10 -1.71 0.47
CA LEU A 46 18.77 -1.29 -0.76
C LEU A 46 18.60 0.23 -0.91
N ALA A 47 19.67 0.98 -0.68
CA ALA A 47 19.68 2.43 -0.81
C ALA A 47 19.72 2.82 -2.30
N LYS A 48 18.76 3.62 -2.73
CA LYS A 48 18.51 3.91 -4.14
C LYS A 48 19.58 4.80 -4.77
N ASP A 49 20.04 5.82 -4.05
CA ASP A 49 20.93 6.83 -4.61
C ASP A 49 22.37 6.33 -4.74
N GLU A 50 22.79 5.46 -3.82
CA GLU A 50 24.14 4.91 -3.76
C GLU A 50 24.22 3.48 -4.27
N GLU A 51 23.07 2.83 -4.52
CA GLU A 51 22.97 1.42 -4.94
C GLU A 51 23.76 0.47 -4.00
N VAL A 52 23.76 0.80 -2.70
CA VAL A 52 24.45 0.02 -1.67
C VAL A 52 23.45 -0.80 -0.84
N VAL A 53 23.90 -1.95 -0.37
CA VAL A 53 23.12 -2.82 0.51
C VAL A 53 23.48 -2.51 1.97
N VAL A 54 22.47 -2.14 2.74
CA VAL A 54 22.60 -1.81 4.16
C VAL A 54 22.06 -2.97 4.98
N THR A 55 22.88 -3.48 5.88
CA THR A 55 22.49 -4.46 6.90
C THR A 55 22.58 -3.85 8.29
N PRO A 56 22.08 -4.49 9.35
CA PRO A 56 22.21 -3.96 10.71
C PRO A 56 23.66 -3.63 11.09
N ASP A 57 24.60 -4.48 10.68
CA ASP A 57 25.99 -4.39 11.08
C ASP A 57 26.86 -3.50 10.18
N ARG A 58 26.56 -3.43 8.87
CA ARG A 58 27.41 -2.74 7.90
C ARG A 58 26.70 -2.41 6.59
N THR A 59 27.39 -1.63 5.76
CA THR A 59 26.99 -1.32 4.40
C THR A 59 27.92 -2.01 3.42
N TYR A 60 27.35 -2.58 2.36
CA TYR A 60 28.10 -3.22 1.27
C TYR A 60 27.97 -2.37 0.01
N ASP A 61 29.10 -1.91 -0.48
CA ASP A 61 29.22 -1.36 -1.82
C ASP A 61 29.90 -2.42 -2.70
N TRP A 62 29.11 -3.10 -3.49
CA TRP A 62 29.60 -4.17 -4.38
C TRP A 62 30.00 -3.67 -5.75
N GLY A 63 29.77 -2.38 -6.04
CA GLY A 63 29.87 -1.85 -7.40
C GLY A 63 28.71 -2.25 -8.29
N SER A 64 28.49 -1.46 -9.34
CA SER A 64 27.30 -1.57 -10.22
C SER A 64 27.19 -2.89 -11.00
N ASP A 65 28.31 -3.59 -11.20
CA ASP A 65 28.36 -4.81 -12.00
C ASP A 65 28.24 -6.10 -11.17
N ALA A 66 28.01 -5.98 -9.86
CA ALA A 66 27.92 -7.13 -8.97
C ALA A 66 26.64 -7.95 -9.22
N PRO A 67 26.73 -9.25 -9.54
CA PRO A 67 25.55 -10.07 -9.80
C PRO A 67 24.57 -10.13 -8.63
N GLN A 68 25.05 -10.13 -7.40
CA GLN A 68 24.24 -10.14 -6.19
C GLN A 68 23.44 -8.84 -6.03
N LEU A 69 24.02 -7.70 -6.40
CA LEU A 69 23.32 -6.41 -6.43
C LEU A 69 22.17 -6.44 -7.46
N HIS A 70 22.45 -6.95 -8.66
CA HIS A 70 21.43 -7.08 -9.70
C HIS A 70 20.24 -7.96 -9.27
N VAL A 71 20.47 -8.99 -8.46
CA VAL A 71 19.36 -9.81 -7.92
C VAL A 71 18.47 -8.96 -7.03
N LEU A 72 19.04 -8.21 -6.10
CA LEU A 72 18.28 -7.36 -5.18
C LEU A 72 17.54 -6.23 -5.91
N GLN A 73 18.19 -5.60 -6.89
CA GLN A 73 17.55 -4.61 -7.75
C GLN A 73 16.34 -5.18 -8.48
N ARG A 74 16.44 -6.38 -9.06
CA ARG A 74 15.32 -7.05 -9.72
C ARG A 74 14.17 -7.36 -8.78
N VAL A 75 14.47 -7.80 -7.55
CA VAL A 75 13.43 -8.05 -6.53
C VAL A 75 12.73 -6.75 -6.16
N ARG A 76 13.49 -5.68 -5.89
CA ARG A 76 12.94 -4.34 -5.62
C ARG A 76 12.05 -3.84 -6.74
N ASP A 77 12.55 -3.90 -7.99
CA ASP A 77 11.84 -3.38 -9.15
C ASP A 77 10.55 -4.16 -9.42
N GLU A 78 10.56 -5.48 -9.20
CA GLU A 78 9.37 -6.31 -9.33
C GLU A 78 8.34 -6.00 -8.23
N ALA A 79 8.77 -5.84 -6.98
CA ALA A 79 7.91 -5.44 -5.88
C ALA A 79 7.29 -4.05 -6.13
N HIS A 80 8.09 -3.10 -6.61
CA HIS A 80 7.61 -1.77 -6.99
C HIS A 80 6.60 -1.83 -8.14
N ARG A 81 6.88 -2.61 -9.18
CA ARG A 81 5.95 -2.83 -10.31
C ARG A 81 4.62 -3.42 -9.82
N PHE A 82 4.67 -4.42 -8.93
CA PHE A 82 3.50 -5.02 -8.33
C PHE A 82 2.68 -4.00 -7.52
N ALA A 83 3.33 -3.22 -6.67
CA ALA A 83 2.68 -2.20 -5.86
C ALA A 83 1.99 -1.14 -6.73
N VAL A 84 2.64 -0.66 -7.79
CA VAL A 84 2.05 0.32 -8.73
C VAL A 84 0.87 -0.29 -9.47
N ALA A 85 0.96 -1.54 -9.94
CA ALA A 85 -0.13 -2.23 -10.61
C ALA A 85 -1.33 -2.42 -9.66
N TYR A 86 -1.08 -2.84 -8.42
CA TYR A 86 -2.10 -3.00 -7.40
C TYR A 86 -2.81 -1.67 -7.06
N HIS A 87 -2.04 -0.58 -6.92
CA HIS A 87 -2.62 0.74 -6.72
C HIS A 87 -3.48 1.22 -7.90
N ARG A 88 -3.11 0.88 -9.14
CA ARG A 88 -3.94 1.17 -10.32
C ARG A 88 -5.23 0.38 -10.28
N THR A 89 -5.18 -0.93 -10.03
CA THR A 89 -6.37 -1.78 -9.93
C THR A 89 -7.31 -1.26 -8.85
N LEU A 90 -6.79 -0.90 -7.66
CA LEU A 90 -7.62 -0.30 -6.61
C LEU A 90 -8.26 1.03 -7.03
N ARG A 91 -7.55 1.89 -7.79
CA ARG A 91 -8.13 3.13 -8.32
C ARG A 91 -9.19 2.86 -9.36
N ASP A 92 -8.96 1.91 -10.26
CA ASP A 92 -9.88 1.55 -11.33
C ASP A 92 -11.16 0.93 -10.76
N ASP A 93 -11.07 0.04 -9.77
CA ASP A 93 -12.21 -0.53 -9.05
C ASP A 93 -13.03 0.55 -8.32
N VAL A 94 -12.34 1.48 -7.65
CA VAL A 94 -12.95 2.63 -6.97
C VAL A 94 -13.62 3.58 -7.98
N THR A 95 -12.98 3.82 -9.12
CA THR A 95 -13.50 4.68 -10.19
C THR A 95 -14.74 4.05 -10.80
N THR A 96 -14.70 2.76 -11.13
CA THR A 96 -15.81 2.05 -11.81
C THR A 96 -17.05 1.94 -10.91
N ALA A 97 -16.90 1.69 -9.61
CA ALA A 97 -18.04 1.53 -8.70
C ALA A 97 -18.83 2.83 -8.48
N LEU A 98 -18.16 3.98 -8.43
CA LEU A 98 -18.79 5.29 -8.20
C LEU A 98 -19.13 6.04 -9.50
N ASP A 99 -18.39 5.83 -10.61
CA ASP A 99 -18.64 6.50 -11.89
C ASP A 99 -19.95 6.05 -12.58
N GLY A 100 -20.44 4.87 -12.26
CA GLY A 100 -21.74 4.39 -12.75
C GLY A 100 -22.95 5.02 -12.05
N ILE A 101 -22.74 5.88 -11.04
CA ILE A 101 -23.84 6.47 -10.26
C ILE A 101 -24.20 7.85 -10.81
N THR A 102 -25.41 7.99 -11.30
CA THR A 102 -25.92 9.27 -11.81
C THR A 102 -25.84 10.36 -10.74
N GLY A 103 -25.17 11.47 -11.05
CA GLY A 103 -24.97 12.59 -10.12
C GLY A 103 -23.68 12.52 -9.32
N VAL A 104 -22.87 11.47 -9.48
CA VAL A 104 -21.54 11.37 -8.86
C VAL A 104 -20.46 11.63 -9.91
N GLY A 105 -20.02 12.88 -10.00
CA GLY A 105 -18.89 13.26 -10.84
C GLY A 105 -17.54 13.14 -10.10
N PRO A 106 -16.41 13.43 -10.80
CA PRO A 106 -15.06 13.29 -10.23
C PRO A 106 -14.85 14.04 -8.91
N GLU A 107 -15.38 15.25 -8.79
CA GLU A 107 -15.25 16.05 -7.57
C GLU A 107 -16.02 15.45 -6.39
N LEU A 108 -17.24 15.02 -6.63
CA LEU A 108 -18.07 14.41 -5.58
C LEU A 108 -17.50 13.08 -5.13
N ARG A 109 -17.00 12.28 -6.07
CA ARG A 109 -16.25 11.04 -5.78
C ARG A 109 -15.05 11.33 -4.87
N ALA A 110 -14.23 12.33 -5.19
CA ALA A 110 -13.07 12.68 -4.37
C ALA A 110 -13.48 13.06 -2.94
N ARG A 111 -14.58 13.79 -2.77
CA ARG A 111 -15.13 14.17 -1.45
C ARG A 111 -15.64 12.96 -0.67
N LEU A 112 -16.38 12.06 -1.33
CA LEU A 112 -16.88 10.81 -0.72
C LEU A 112 -15.72 9.94 -0.23
N LEU A 113 -14.71 9.73 -1.07
CA LEU A 113 -13.51 8.96 -0.71
C LEU A 113 -12.68 9.64 0.37
N GLY A 114 -12.56 10.97 0.34
CA GLY A 114 -11.89 11.75 1.39
C GLY A 114 -12.60 11.63 2.75
N ARG A 115 -13.93 11.57 2.76
CA ARG A 115 -14.73 11.45 4.00
C ARG A 115 -14.77 10.04 4.55
N PHE A 116 -14.93 9.03 3.69
CA PHE A 116 -15.17 7.63 4.09
C PHE A 116 -13.96 6.70 3.87
N GLY A 117 -12.87 7.21 3.29
CA GLY A 117 -11.61 6.50 3.10
C GLY A 117 -11.58 5.47 1.98
N SER A 118 -12.71 4.85 1.63
CA SER A 118 -12.81 3.80 0.61
C SER A 118 -14.23 3.65 0.09
N VAL A 119 -14.41 2.94 -1.04
CA VAL A 119 -15.74 2.54 -1.54
C VAL A 119 -16.48 1.67 -0.52
N ALA A 120 -15.77 0.79 0.18
CA ALA A 120 -16.36 0.00 1.26
C ALA A 120 -16.88 0.89 2.40
N GLY A 121 -16.15 1.96 2.75
CA GLY A 121 -16.60 2.96 3.71
C GLY A 121 -17.85 3.72 3.23
N VAL A 122 -17.89 4.11 1.95
CA VAL A 122 -19.09 4.73 1.34
C VAL A 122 -20.27 3.79 1.37
N ARG A 123 -20.08 2.49 1.08
CA ARG A 123 -21.14 1.46 1.12
C ARG A 123 -21.71 1.25 2.53
N GLN A 124 -20.90 1.39 3.55
CA GLN A 124 -21.32 1.23 4.95
C GLN A 124 -21.94 2.50 5.54
N ALA A 125 -21.82 3.63 4.86
CA ALA A 125 -22.36 4.90 5.31
C ALA A 125 -23.89 4.94 5.20
N SER A 126 -24.56 5.52 6.20
CA SER A 126 -25.99 5.77 6.12
C SER A 126 -26.33 6.88 5.11
N VAL A 127 -27.56 6.91 4.60
CA VAL A 127 -28.04 7.99 3.73
C VAL A 127 -27.83 9.36 4.38
N LYS A 128 -27.95 9.46 5.71
CA LYS A 128 -27.72 10.67 6.46
C LYS A 128 -26.24 11.09 6.40
N ASP A 129 -25.32 10.16 6.62
CA ASP A 129 -23.87 10.44 6.57
C ASP A 129 -23.44 10.86 5.16
N LEU A 130 -24.02 10.25 4.14
CA LEU A 130 -23.78 10.60 2.74
C LEU A 130 -24.23 12.04 2.44
N ARG A 131 -25.37 12.48 2.97
CA ARG A 131 -25.90 13.85 2.80
C ARG A 131 -25.02 14.92 3.47
N ASP A 132 -24.28 14.57 4.51
CA ASP A 132 -23.34 15.47 5.19
C ASP A 132 -22.11 15.82 4.32
N VAL A 133 -21.93 15.11 3.19
CA VAL A 133 -20.89 15.42 2.21
C VAL A 133 -21.34 16.57 1.30
N ALA A 134 -20.56 17.63 1.23
CA ALA A 134 -20.87 18.81 0.42
C ALA A 134 -21.08 18.41 -1.07
N GLY A 135 -22.26 18.71 -1.60
CA GLY A 135 -22.65 18.40 -2.97
C GLY A 135 -23.46 17.11 -3.12
N VAL A 136 -23.72 16.38 -2.04
CA VAL A 136 -24.63 15.20 -2.04
C VAL A 136 -26.03 15.68 -1.65
N GLY A 137 -26.94 15.67 -2.63
CA GLY A 137 -28.37 15.86 -2.38
C GLY A 137 -29.04 14.55 -1.94
N GLU A 138 -30.29 14.65 -1.46
CA GLU A 138 -31.07 13.49 -0.99
C GLU A 138 -31.18 12.38 -2.04
N ALA A 139 -31.59 12.74 -3.26
CA ALA A 139 -31.71 11.79 -4.36
C ALA A 139 -30.36 11.10 -4.73
N THR A 140 -29.26 11.85 -4.63
CA THR A 140 -27.92 11.32 -4.88
C THR A 140 -27.50 10.36 -3.76
N ALA A 141 -27.76 10.71 -2.49
CA ALA A 141 -27.46 9.86 -1.34
C ALA A 141 -28.20 8.52 -1.41
N GLU A 142 -29.52 8.56 -1.72
CA GLU A 142 -30.32 7.36 -1.91
C GLU A 142 -29.82 6.50 -3.08
N THR A 143 -29.44 7.14 -4.19
CA THR A 143 -28.90 6.44 -5.36
C THR A 143 -27.57 5.75 -5.04
N ILE A 144 -26.67 6.40 -4.27
CA ILE A 144 -25.41 5.81 -3.80
C ILE A 144 -25.69 4.61 -2.92
N ALA A 145 -26.53 4.77 -1.89
CA ALA A 145 -26.86 3.71 -0.94
C ALA A 145 -27.55 2.49 -1.57
N LYS A 146 -28.26 2.69 -2.69
CA LYS A 146 -28.94 1.62 -3.42
C LYS A 146 -28.04 0.86 -4.39
N ARG A 147 -27.00 1.54 -4.91
CA ARG A 147 -26.13 1.00 -5.96
C ARG A 147 -24.83 0.38 -5.44
N LEU A 148 -24.40 0.73 -4.26
CA LEU A 148 -23.23 0.18 -3.57
C LEU A 148 -23.63 -0.85 -2.51
#